data_c02d18263d54c45caa4a6acfb7d2352a
#
_entry.id   c02d18263d54c45caa4a6acfb7d2352a
#
_cell.length_a   1.000
_cell.length_b   1.000
_cell.length_c   1.000
_cell.angle_alpha   90.00
_cell.angle_beta   90.00
_cell.angle_gamma   90.00
#
_symmetry.space_group_name_H-M   'P 1'
#
loop_
_entity.id
_entity.type
_entity.pdbx_description
1 polymer ?
#
loop_
_entity_poly.entity_id
_entity_poly.type
_entity_poly.pdbx_seq_one_letter_code
_entity_poly.pdbx_strand_id
1 'polypeptide(L)'
;MDLPRLSNILKLDAEYARAATRPSGLPLEAMVEVSARCNLRCPMCAITADPRYAPTSKRPALLTPALFDRLEPFFSTLVRVHLFGLGEPILNPHLSGWVQRLAGRGVDVWVTTNATLVDDLRAQALARAGLARVTVSIDGASRETYERFRPPARFEDVLRGIRALGAARRRFGRPRLFLSMVGMASNLAELPQLLDLCSEVGGDGVYLEELYGWPDPAIERLYETERLGRLPEKQVRDVLAEAARRAGALGLDWACRLEERATWGIPGLAAPRDAAPVGTSAMPWACSEPWTTVSVNASGEVRTCCYNDTVLGNLADAPVDSVWLGPGYVGLREDLAAGRTPQGCRLCVRSGRVRRSPFFYPGQTVPKIPPPAAGAVRIETPADGAVVTDSLILAGTRGAGLPGWRRRLPDVFIGSTLIARLRDCALSRGRRFADVVPIPYVTPGKHVLSLRWPGKPGASPRWERREIQVTKLPAEDDAIVGTKSVAIAVPLKGRERAPLLRIDGRPFPMSWALGRTPRGWLGVGTFEIAALEPGRHDCELTLKKEAPVLRPLWRLVAQ
;
A
#
# COMPACT_ATOMS: atom_id res chain seq x y z
N MET A 1 -0.03 3.77 11.76
CA MET A 1 1.02 2.75 11.98
C MET A 1 1.58 2.96 13.37
N ASP A 2 1.76 1.90 14.15
CA ASP A 2 2.34 1.97 15.50
C ASP A 2 3.87 1.86 15.45
N LEU A 3 4.53 2.16 16.58
CA LEU A 3 6.00 2.15 16.67
C LEU A 3 6.63 0.77 16.37
N PRO A 4 6.07 -0.36 16.83
CA PRO A 4 6.61 -1.68 16.49
C PRO A 4 6.67 -1.95 14.98
N ARG A 5 5.60 -1.62 14.25
CA ARG A 5 5.56 -1.80 12.79
C ARG A 5 6.55 -0.88 12.08
N LEU A 6 6.60 0.40 12.50
CA LEU A 6 7.55 1.34 11.92
C LEU A 6 8.99 0.88 12.14
N SER A 7 9.34 0.47 13.36
CA SER A 7 10.65 -0.08 13.68
C SER A 7 10.99 -1.31 12.83
N ASN A 8 10.00 -2.20 12.63
CA ASN A 8 10.19 -3.39 11.80
C ASN A 8 10.41 -3.06 10.32
N ILE A 9 9.70 -2.05 9.78
CA ILE A 9 9.92 -1.56 8.41
C ILE A 9 11.35 -1.04 8.25
N LEU A 10 11.81 -0.19 9.16
CA LEU A 10 13.16 0.39 9.12
C LEU A 10 14.25 -0.69 9.19
N LYS A 11 14.07 -1.68 10.06
CA LYS A 11 14.97 -2.84 10.13
C LYS A 11 15.04 -3.58 8.81
N LEU A 12 13.89 -3.96 8.27
CA LEU A 12 13.84 -4.73 7.02
C LEU A 12 14.38 -3.94 5.82
N ASP A 13 14.11 -2.64 5.74
CA ASP A 13 14.67 -1.79 4.69
C ASP A 13 16.21 -1.77 4.74
N ALA A 14 16.78 -1.56 5.94
CA ALA A 14 18.23 -1.60 6.13
C ALA A 14 18.81 -3.01 5.87
N GLU A 15 18.11 -4.05 6.29
CA GLU A 15 18.52 -5.44 6.11
C GLU A 15 18.43 -5.87 4.64
N TYR A 16 17.39 -5.45 3.94
CA TYR A 16 17.27 -5.64 2.49
C TYR A 16 18.40 -4.91 1.74
N ALA A 17 18.68 -3.64 2.11
CA ALA A 17 19.73 -2.85 1.46
C ALA A 17 21.13 -3.49 1.54
N ARG A 18 21.42 -4.23 2.61
CA ARG A 18 22.68 -4.99 2.79
C ARG A 18 22.59 -6.47 2.42
N ALA A 19 21.50 -6.90 1.80
CA ALA A 19 21.24 -8.27 1.39
C ALA A 19 21.31 -9.29 2.54
N ALA A 20 20.81 -8.92 3.74
CA ALA A 20 20.80 -9.80 4.90
C ALA A 20 20.00 -11.08 4.63
N THR A 21 20.62 -12.24 4.72
CA THR A 21 19.96 -13.53 4.45
C THR A 21 19.15 -14.03 5.65
N ARG A 22 19.52 -13.57 6.87
CA ARG A 22 18.80 -13.82 8.12
C ARG A 22 18.40 -12.49 8.76
N PRO A 23 17.31 -11.85 8.25
CA PRO A 23 16.86 -10.57 8.80
C PRO A 23 16.36 -10.73 10.24
N SER A 24 16.58 -9.72 11.07
CA SER A 24 15.98 -9.64 12.41
C SER A 24 14.55 -9.09 12.35
N GLY A 25 14.19 -8.46 11.23
CA GLY A 25 12.84 -7.99 10.95
C GLY A 25 11.91 -9.13 10.54
N LEU A 26 10.61 -8.96 10.83
CA LEU A 26 9.54 -9.91 10.51
C LEU A 26 8.73 -9.41 9.30
N PRO A 27 7.95 -10.26 8.63
CA PRO A 27 7.17 -9.85 7.45
C PRO A 27 6.31 -8.61 7.69
N LEU A 28 6.18 -7.80 6.65
CA LEU A 28 5.31 -6.61 6.61
C LEU A 28 3.96 -6.92 5.97
N GLU A 29 3.95 -7.88 5.07
CA GLU A 29 2.77 -8.33 4.35
C GLU A 29 2.60 -9.84 4.45
N ALA A 30 1.33 -10.26 4.50
CA ALA A 30 0.99 -11.66 4.33
C ALA A 30 -0.07 -11.81 3.24
N MET A 31 0.12 -12.81 2.40
CA MET A 31 -0.87 -13.30 1.44
C MET A 31 -1.38 -14.64 1.95
N VAL A 32 -2.66 -14.73 2.26
CA VAL A 32 -3.23 -15.94 2.88
C VAL A 32 -4.37 -16.47 2.04
N GLU A 33 -4.14 -17.63 1.43
CA GLU A 33 -5.19 -18.34 0.71
C GLU A 33 -6.16 -18.95 1.70
N VAL A 34 -7.27 -18.28 1.93
CA VAL A 34 -8.30 -18.73 2.88
C VAL A 34 -9.20 -19.82 2.31
N SER A 35 -9.24 -19.96 0.99
CA SER A 35 -9.99 -20.99 0.28
C SER A 35 -9.23 -21.43 -0.97
N ALA A 36 -9.06 -22.74 -1.14
CA ALA A 36 -8.60 -23.38 -2.36
C ALA A 36 -9.78 -23.89 -3.21
N ARG A 37 -11.04 -23.54 -2.86
CA ARG A 37 -12.25 -23.80 -3.65
C ARG A 37 -12.79 -22.51 -4.21
N CYS A 38 -13.35 -22.61 -5.42
CA CYS A 38 -14.10 -21.52 -6.04
C CYS A 38 -15.44 -22.04 -6.54
N ASN A 39 -16.46 -21.21 -6.49
CA ASN A 39 -17.76 -21.49 -7.10
C ASN A 39 -17.79 -21.18 -8.60
N LEU A 40 -16.72 -20.59 -9.15
CA LEU A 40 -16.58 -20.29 -10.58
C LEU A 40 -15.54 -21.18 -11.26
N ARG A 41 -15.55 -21.17 -12.60
CA ARG A 41 -14.65 -21.93 -13.48
C ARG A 41 -14.11 -21.05 -14.60
N CYS A 42 -13.51 -19.90 -14.21
CA CYS A 42 -12.95 -18.93 -15.15
C CYS A 42 -11.84 -19.58 -16.01
N PRO A 43 -11.90 -19.49 -17.34
CA PRO A 43 -10.95 -20.18 -18.22
C PRO A 43 -9.50 -19.70 -18.09
N MET A 44 -9.27 -18.46 -17.60
CA MET A 44 -7.93 -17.90 -17.35
C MET A 44 -7.37 -18.28 -15.97
N CYS A 45 -8.13 -18.96 -15.13
CA CYS A 45 -7.74 -19.21 -13.74
C CYS A 45 -7.05 -20.56 -13.59
N ALA A 46 -5.89 -20.56 -12.94
CA ALA A 46 -5.11 -21.78 -12.71
C ALA A 46 -5.88 -22.86 -11.93
N ILE A 47 -6.79 -22.50 -11.01
CA ILE A 47 -7.60 -23.49 -10.28
C ILE A 47 -8.56 -24.26 -11.19
N THR A 48 -8.91 -23.70 -12.33
CA THR A 48 -9.79 -24.35 -13.32
C THR A 48 -9.01 -25.25 -14.26
N ALA A 49 -7.85 -24.80 -14.70
CA ALA A 49 -7.10 -25.45 -15.76
C ALA A 49 -6.03 -26.41 -15.24
N ASP A 50 -5.41 -26.13 -14.08
CA ASP A 50 -4.28 -26.90 -13.57
C ASP A 50 -4.66 -27.80 -12.39
N PRO A 51 -4.67 -29.14 -12.57
CA PRO A 51 -5.02 -30.09 -11.52
C PRO A 51 -4.19 -29.97 -10.23
N ARG A 52 -2.99 -29.40 -10.30
CA ARG A 52 -2.14 -29.17 -9.11
C ARG A 52 -2.79 -28.25 -8.09
N TYR A 53 -3.71 -27.38 -8.54
CA TYR A 53 -4.43 -26.43 -7.66
C TYR A 53 -5.80 -26.94 -7.22
N ALA A 54 -6.27 -28.06 -7.72
CA ALA A 54 -7.52 -28.64 -7.28
C ALA A 54 -7.42 -29.14 -5.81
N PRO A 55 -8.44 -28.92 -4.99
CA PRO A 55 -8.49 -29.47 -3.64
C PRO A 55 -8.42 -31.01 -3.65
N THR A 56 -7.60 -31.57 -2.78
CA THR A 56 -7.43 -33.01 -2.59
C THR A 56 -7.45 -33.34 -1.09
N SER A 57 -7.36 -34.62 -0.72
CA SER A 57 -7.21 -35.03 0.68
C SER A 57 -5.93 -34.47 1.34
N LYS A 58 -4.88 -34.23 0.54
CA LYS A 58 -3.62 -33.62 0.99
C LYS A 58 -3.64 -32.09 0.91
N ARG A 59 -4.55 -31.50 0.16
CA ARG A 59 -4.72 -30.06 0.00
C ARG A 59 -6.15 -29.70 0.41
N PRO A 60 -6.39 -29.29 1.66
CA PRO A 60 -7.72 -28.96 2.14
C PRO A 60 -8.34 -27.83 1.32
N ALA A 61 -9.66 -27.90 1.22
CA ALA A 61 -10.43 -26.91 0.46
C ALA A 61 -10.43 -25.52 1.11
N LEU A 62 -10.30 -25.47 2.44
CA LEU A 62 -10.37 -24.25 3.23
C LEU A 62 -9.23 -24.24 4.24
N LEU A 63 -8.65 -23.07 4.45
CA LEU A 63 -7.73 -22.82 5.56
C LEU A 63 -8.47 -23.03 6.88
N THR A 64 -7.85 -23.74 7.81
CA THR A 64 -8.42 -23.99 9.14
C THR A 64 -8.06 -22.89 10.13
N PRO A 65 -8.87 -22.67 11.18
CA PRO A 65 -8.49 -21.76 12.27
C PRO A 65 -7.12 -22.08 12.90
N ALA A 66 -6.83 -23.36 13.10
CA ALA A 66 -5.55 -23.78 13.67
C ALA A 66 -4.34 -23.36 12.83
N LEU A 67 -4.42 -23.44 11.50
CA LEU A 67 -3.36 -22.96 10.61
C LEU A 67 -3.30 -21.43 10.57
N PHE A 68 -4.45 -20.75 10.60
CA PHE A 68 -4.49 -19.30 10.66
C PHE A 68 -3.84 -18.77 11.95
N ASP A 69 -4.08 -19.43 13.09
CA ASP A 69 -3.53 -19.07 14.38
C ASP A 69 -1.99 -19.17 14.42
N ARG A 70 -1.40 -20.02 13.59
CA ARG A 70 0.07 -20.12 13.45
C ARG A 70 0.71 -18.84 12.90
N LEU A 71 -0.06 -17.94 12.27
CA LEU A 71 0.42 -16.64 11.78
C LEU A 71 0.43 -15.55 12.87
N GLU A 72 -0.14 -15.80 14.05
CA GLU A 72 -0.28 -14.80 15.12
C GLU A 72 1.04 -14.12 15.53
N PRO A 73 2.22 -14.80 15.59
CA PRO A 73 3.48 -14.14 15.91
C PRO A 73 3.80 -12.93 15.00
N PHE A 74 3.28 -12.91 13.77
CA PHE A 74 3.52 -11.82 12.83
C PHE A 74 2.50 -10.70 12.90
N PHE A 75 1.36 -10.86 13.59
CA PHE A 75 0.29 -9.86 13.58
C PHE A 75 0.71 -8.49 14.14
N SER A 76 1.72 -8.44 15.01
CA SER A 76 2.25 -7.19 15.54
C SER A 76 3.12 -6.39 14.56
N THR A 77 3.67 -7.07 13.55
CA THR A 77 4.56 -6.45 12.55
C THR A 77 3.91 -6.31 11.18
N LEU A 78 2.90 -7.13 10.88
CA LEU A 78 2.18 -7.04 9.62
C LEU A 78 1.48 -5.68 9.48
N VAL A 79 1.75 -5.01 8.37
CA VAL A 79 1.08 -3.78 7.95
C VAL A 79 -0.16 -4.11 7.15
N ARG A 80 -0.07 -5.14 6.30
CA ARG A 80 -1.14 -5.56 5.40
C ARG A 80 -1.28 -7.07 5.34
N VAL A 81 -2.53 -7.52 5.27
CA VAL A 81 -2.84 -8.92 5.00
C VAL A 81 -3.85 -9.00 3.84
N HIS A 82 -3.49 -9.75 2.82
CA HIS A 82 -4.40 -10.12 1.74
C HIS A 82 -5.01 -11.48 2.05
N LEU A 83 -6.31 -11.53 2.32
CA LEU A 83 -7.07 -12.76 2.46
C LEU A 83 -7.66 -13.12 1.09
N PHE A 84 -6.87 -13.75 0.27
CA PHE A 84 -7.22 -14.19 -1.08
C PHE A 84 -6.39 -15.41 -1.48
N GLY A 85 -6.66 -15.97 -2.62
CA GLY A 85 -5.90 -17.07 -3.22
C GLY A 85 -6.47 -17.36 -4.60
N LEU A 86 -6.30 -18.60 -5.07
CA LEU A 86 -6.91 -19.05 -6.31
C LEU A 86 -8.41 -19.34 -6.15
N GLY A 87 -8.88 -19.61 -4.93
CA GLY A 87 -10.29 -19.86 -4.63
C GLY A 87 -11.08 -18.59 -4.27
N GLU A 88 -12.34 -18.78 -3.88
CA GLU A 88 -13.22 -17.71 -3.45
C GLU A 88 -13.22 -17.57 -1.92
N PRO A 89 -12.73 -16.44 -1.37
CA PRO A 89 -12.63 -16.25 0.07
C PRO A 89 -13.97 -16.30 0.84
N ILE A 90 -15.05 -15.86 0.21
CA ILE A 90 -16.40 -15.86 0.83
C ILE A 90 -16.89 -17.28 1.18
N LEU A 91 -16.32 -18.31 0.58
CA LEU A 91 -16.61 -19.69 0.93
C LEU A 91 -16.08 -20.11 2.31
N ASN A 92 -15.11 -19.37 2.86
CA ASN A 92 -14.59 -19.68 4.19
C ASN A 92 -15.47 -19.01 5.27
N PRO A 93 -16.14 -19.77 6.13
CA PRO A 93 -17.04 -19.23 7.15
C PRO A 93 -16.32 -18.38 8.21
N HIS A 94 -15.00 -18.54 8.36
CA HIS A 94 -14.19 -17.82 9.34
C HIS A 94 -13.68 -16.45 8.84
N LEU A 95 -13.90 -16.12 7.55
CA LEU A 95 -13.35 -14.93 6.91
C LEU A 95 -13.61 -13.65 7.71
N SER A 96 -14.87 -13.38 8.09
CA SER A 96 -15.21 -12.16 8.83
C SER A 96 -14.54 -12.08 10.20
N GLY A 97 -14.44 -13.22 10.90
CA GLY A 97 -13.75 -13.30 12.20
C GLY A 97 -12.25 -13.03 12.07
N TRP A 98 -11.61 -13.51 11.02
CA TRP A 98 -10.20 -13.23 10.76
C TRP A 98 -9.96 -11.77 10.35
N VAL A 99 -10.85 -11.20 9.55
CA VAL A 99 -10.82 -9.76 9.25
C VAL A 99 -10.90 -8.95 10.55
N GLN A 100 -11.85 -9.28 11.45
CA GLN A 100 -12.01 -8.58 12.72
C GLN A 100 -10.77 -8.70 13.61
N ARG A 101 -10.19 -9.89 13.72
CA ARG A 101 -9.00 -10.15 14.52
C ARG A 101 -7.77 -9.37 14.03
N LEU A 102 -7.54 -9.34 12.73
CA LEU A 102 -6.43 -8.60 12.11
C LEU A 102 -6.65 -7.09 12.19
N ALA A 103 -7.84 -6.61 11.82
CA ALA A 103 -8.18 -5.19 11.87
C ALA A 103 -8.14 -4.63 13.29
N GLY A 104 -8.58 -5.42 14.29
CA GLY A 104 -8.48 -5.09 15.71
C GLY A 104 -7.04 -4.90 16.19
N ARG A 105 -6.06 -5.48 15.49
CA ARG A 105 -4.63 -5.28 15.72
C ARG A 105 -4.01 -4.18 14.85
N GLY A 106 -4.82 -3.43 14.11
CA GLY A 106 -4.38 -2.32 13.26
C GLY A 106 -3.73 -2.75 11.93
N VAL A 107 -4.00 -3.99 11.49
CA VAL A 107 -3.56 -4.49 10.18
C VAL A 107 -4.55 -4.05 9.11
N ASP A 108 -4.06 -3.58 7.98
CA ASP A 108 -4.89 -3.31 6.80
C ASP A 108 -5.26 -4.63 6.12
N VAL A 109 -6.52 -5.04 6.26
CA VAL A 109 -7.00 -6.29 5.67
C VAL A 109 -7.65 -6.04 4.32
N TRP A 110 -7.18 -6.76 3.31
CA TRP A 110 -7.69 -6.71 1.95
C TRP A 110 -8.26 -8.07 1.55
N VAL A 111 -9.36 -8.04 0.80
CA VAL A 111 -9.99 -9.23 0.24
C VAL A 111 -10.20 -9.03 -1.25
N THR A 112 -9.90 -10.06 -2.04
CA THR A 112 -10.30 -10.13 -3.46
C THR A 112 -11.33 -11.23 -3.60
N THR A 113 -12.47 -10.92 -4.21
CA THR A 113 -13.62 -11.83 -4.35
C THR A 113 -14.24 -11.70 -5.73
N ASN A 114 -14.92 -12.77 -6.20
CA ASN A 114 -15.79 -12.69 -7.36
C ASN A 114 -17.16 -12.06 -7.06
N ALA A 115 -17.45 -11.78 -5.81
CA ALA A 115 -18.64 -11.16 -5.24
C ALA A 115 -19.99 -11.83 -5.54
N THR A 116 -20.05 -12.94 -6.28
CA THR A 116 -21.32 -13.60 -6.63
C THR A 116 -22.04 -14.18 -5.42
N LEU A 117 -21.31 -14.45 -4.34
CA LEU A 117 -21.83 -14.95 -3.06
C LEU A 117 -22.03 -13.87 -2.01
N VAL A 118 -21.77 -12.61 -2.35
CA VAL A 118 -21.93 -11.49 -1.42
C VAL A 118 -23.37 -11.00 -1.45
N ASP A 119 -24.00 -11.04 -0.29
CA ASP A 119 -25.29 -10.43 0.02
C ASP A 119 -25.11 -9.25 1.00
N ASP A 120 -26.19 -8.57 1.36
CA ASP A 120 -26.18 -7.44 2.29
C ASP A 120 -25.63 -7.82 3.67
N LEU A 121 -25.95 -9.03 4.14
CA LEU A 121 -25.50 -9.50 5.47
C LEU A 121 -23.98 -9.70 5.47
N ARG A 122 -23.45 -10.38 4.45
CA ARG A 122 -22.00 -10.61 4.30
C ARG A 122 -21.23 -9.30 4.09
N ALA A 123 -21.74 -8.41 3.24
CA ALA A 123 -21.14 -7.10 3.01
C ALA A 123 -21.06 -6.27 4.31
N GLN A 124 -22.15 -6.24 5.08
CA GLN A 124 -22.17 -5.55 6.38
C GLN A 124 -21.27 -6.24 7.42
N ALA A 125 -21.22 -7.56 7.45
CA ALA A 125 -20.35 -8.31 8.36
C ALA A 125 -18.87 -7.98 8.11
N LEU A 126 -18.44 -7.97 6.85
CA LEU A 126 -17.08 -7.60 6.46
C LEU A 126 -16.76 -6.13 6.81
N ALA A 127 -17.72 -5.22 6.58
CA ALA A 127 -17.54 -3.81 6.92
C ALA A 127 -17.41 -3.61 8.43
N ARG A 128 -18.29 -4.23 9.25
CA ARG A 128 -18.23 -4.18 10.72
C ARG A 128 -16.95 -4.81 11.27
N ALA A 129 -16.49 -5.90 10.65
CA ALA A 129 -15.23 -6.57 11.00
C ALA A 129 -14.00 -5.69 10.78
N GLY A 130 -14.13 -4.58 10.06
CA GLY A 130 -13.02 -3.65 9.84
C GLY A 130 -12.25 -3.89 8.55
N LEU A 131 -12.85 -4.57 7.57
CA LEU A 131 -12.22 -4.75 6.25
C LEU A 131 -11.82 -3.40 5.68
N ALA A 132 -10.52 -3.24 5.37
CA ALA A 132 -10.01 -1.98 4.86
C ALA A 132 -10.28 -1.84 3.36
N ARG A 133 -10.18 -2.94 2.61
CA ARG A 133 -10.37 -2.93 1.16
C ARG A 133 -10.97 -4.23 0.65
N VAL A 134 -11.89 -4.11 -0.30
CA VAL A 134 -12.37 -5.20 -1.13
C VAL A 134 -12.10 -4.90 -2.61
N THR A 135 -11.58 -5.88 -3.32
CA THR A 135 -11.45 -5.84 -4.78
C THR A 135 -12.38 -6.89 -5.38
N VAL A 136 -13.28 -6.47 -6.23
CA VAL A 136 -14.18 -7.37 -6.94
C VAL A 136 -13.62 -7.65 -8.33
N SER A 137 -13.39 -8.92 -8.61
CA SER A 137 -12.95 -9.36 -9.92
C SER A 137 -14.14 -9.42 -10.90
N ILE A 138 -14.10 -8.57 -11.92
CA ILE A 138 -15.16 -8.45 -12.93
C ILE A 138 -14.53 -8.17 -14.30
N ASP A 139 -14.65 -9.11 -15.24
CA ASP A 139 -13.96 -9.08 -16.54
C ASP A 139 -14.87 -8.64 -17.69
N GLY A 140 -15.96 -7.96 -17.38
CA GLY A 140 -16.88 -7.38 -18.35
C GLY A 140 -17.87 -6.45 -17.68
N ALA A 141 -18.31 -5.42 -18.38
CA ALA A 141 -19.38 -4.51 -17.99
C ALA A 141 -20.73 -4.88 -18.62
N SER A 142 -20.74 -5.89 -19.47
CA SER A 142 -21.94 -6.49 -20.08
C SER A 142 -22.15 -7.92 -19.58
N ARG A 143 -23.40 -8.38 -19.66
CA ARG A 143 -23.74 -9.78 -19.34
C ARG A 143 -22.93 -10.76 -20.20
N GLU A 144 -22.91 -10.51 -21.52
CA GLU A 144 -22.28 -11.40 -22.49
C GLU A 144 -20.80 -11.59 -22.19
N THR A 145 -20.06 -10.51 -22.00
CA THR A 145 -18.64 -10.53 -21.72
C THR A 145 -18.34 -11.13 -20.35
N TYR A 146 -19.09 -10.72 -19.32
CA TYR A 146 -18.87 -11.23 -17.96
C TYR A 146 -19.11 -12.74 -17.85
N GLU A 147 -20.25 -13.22 -18.35
CA GLU A 147 -20.64 -14.64 -18.23
C GLU A 147 -19.73 -15.55 -19.10
N ARG A 148 -19.19 -15.04 -20.19
CA ARG A 148 -18.19 -15.73 -21.01
C ARG A 148 -16.91 -16.02 -20.22
N PHE A 149 -16.41 -15.04 -19.45
CA PHE A 149 -15.13 -15.16 -18.77
C PHE A 149 -15.23 -15.63 -17.32
N ARG A 150 -16.44 -15.66 -16.76
CA ARG A 150 -16.68 -16.05 -15.36
C ARG A 150 -17.75 -17.12 -15.17
N PRO A 151 -17.75 -18.20 -15.98
CA PRO A 151 -18.75 -19.26 -15.83
C PRO A 151 -18.62 -19.98 -14.48
N PRO A 152 -19.73 -20.50 -13.90
CA PRO A 152 -21.12 -20.36 -14.33
C PRO A 152 -21.83 -19.13 -13.69
N ALA A 153 -21.12 -18.05 -13.39
CA ALA A 153 -21.70 -16.88 -12.76
C ALA A 153 -22.73 -16.20 -13.67
N ARG A 154 -23.73 -15.58 -13.05
CA ARG A 154 -24.66 -14.67 -13.71
C ARG A 154 -24.23 -13.23 -13.43
N PHE A 155 -24.35 -12.36 -14.42
CA PHE A 155 -23.96 -10.96 -14.29
C PHE A 155 -24.76 -10.25 -13.19
N GLU A 156 -26.04 -10.59 -13.01
CA GLU A 156 -26.88 -10.04 -11.94
C GLU A 156 -26.34 -10.37 -10.54
N ASP A 157 -25.73 -11.55 -10.37
CA ASP A 157 -25.22 -11.96 -9.06
C ASP A 157 -24.00 -11.12 -8.64
N VAL A 158 -23.08 -10.85 -9.56
CA VAL A 158 -21.94 -9.96 -9.25
C VAL A 158 -22.41 -8.54 -9.05
N LEU A 159 -23.36 -8.03 -9.85
CA LEU A 159 -23.92 -6.69 -9.66
C LEU A 159 -24.60 -6.54 -8.30
N ARG A 160 -25.36 -7.54 -7.87
CA ARG A 160 -25.97 -7.58 -6.54
C ARG A 160 -24.88 -7.49 -5.46
N GLY A 161 -23.82 -8.28 -5.56
CA GLY A 161 -22.71 -8.28 -4.61
C GLY A 161 -21.97 -6.95 -4.56
N ILE A 162 -21.69 -6.34 -5.71
CA ILE A 162 -21.06 -5.03 -5.80
C ILE A 162 -21.93 -3.93 -5.16
N ARG A 163 -23.24 -3.93 -5.44
CA ARG A 163 -24.21 -2.99 -4.84
C ARG A 163 -24.29 -3.15 -3.33
N ALA A 164 -24.29 -4.38 -2.81
CA ALA A 164 -24.27 -4.67 -1.38
C ALA A 164 -22.99 -4.13 -0.71
N LEU A 165 -21.83 -4.33 -1.33
CA LEU A 165 -20.55 -3.78 -0.86
C LEU A 165 -20.54 -2.25 -0.89
N GLY A 166 -21.06 -1.64 -1.95
CA GLY A 166 -21.21 -0.18 -2.07
C GLY A 166 -22.14 0.39 -1.00
N ALA A 167 -23.27 -0.29 -0.72
CA ALA A 167 -24.19 0.10 0.35
C ALA A 167 -23.53 -0.02 1.75
N ALA A 168 -22.81 -1.11 2.02
CA ALA A 168 -22.06 -1.28 3.25
C ALA A 168 -20.98 -0.19 3.41
N ARG A 169 -20.25 0.13 2.33
CA ARG A 169 -19.28 1.22 2.31
C ARG A 169 -19.91 2.57 2.65
N ARG A 170 -21.03 2.91 2.05
CA ARG A 170 -21.75 4.16 2.37
C ARG A 170 -22.16 4.23 3.84
N ARG A 171 -22.65 3.11 4.39
CA ARG A 171 -23.15 3.03 5.77
C ARG A 171 -22.04 3.07 6.80
N PHE A 172 -20.91 2.36 6.59
CA PHE A 172 -19.85 2.15 7.58
C PHE A 172 -18.56 2.92 7.28
N GLY A 173 -18.47 3.64 6.15
CA GLY A 173 -17.24 4.30 5.69
C GLY A 173 -16.17 3.33 5.20
N ARG A 174 -16.48 2.05 5.11
CA ARG A 174 -15.59 0.94 4.69
C ARG A 174 -16.37 -0.26 4.19
N PRO A 175 -15.72 -1.23 3.50
CA PRO A 175 -14.36 -1.19 2.97
C PRO A 175 -14.24 -0.19 1.82
N ARG A 176 -12.99 0.16 1.42
CA ARG A 176 -12.76 0.74 0.10
C ARG A 176 -13.10 -0.32 -0.96
N LEU A 177 -13.88 0.07 -1.94
CA LEU A 177 -14.38 -0.83 -3.00
C LEU A 177 -13.68 -0.56 -4.32
N PHE A 178 -13.01 -1.57 -4.84
CA PHE A 178 -12.38 -1.53 -6.16
C PHE A 178 -12.94 -2.62 -7.06
N LEU A 179 -13.03 -2.32 -8.35
CA LEU A 179 -13.27 -3.31 -9.38
C LEU A 179 -11.95 -3.66 -10.07
N SER A 180 -11.75 -4.92 -10.42
CA SER A 180 -10.56 -5.39 -11.13
C SER A 180 -10.96 -6.15 -12.37
N MET A 181 -10.39 -5.76 -13.50
CA MET A 181 -10.59 -6.37 -14.80
C MET A 181 -9.27 -6.95 -15.30
N VAL A 182 -9.27 -8.19 -15.71
CA VAL A 182 -8.18 -8.76 -16.51
C VAL A 182 -8.39 -8.32 -17.96
N GLY A 183 -7.47 -7.51 -18.47
CA GLY A 183 -7.54 -6.95 -19.82
C GLY A 183 -7.31 -8.01 -20.89
N MET A 184 -8.31 -8.21 -21.72
CA MET A 184 -8.32 -9.14 -22.84
C MET A 184 -8.71 -8.43 -24.14
N ALA A 185 -8.31 -8.98 -25.28
CA ALA A 185 -8.61 -8.37 -26.57
C ALA A 185 -10.10 -8.15 -26.79
N SER A 186 -10.93 -9.06 -26.30
CA SER A 186 -12.38 -9.02 -26.47
C SER A 186 -13.12 -8.20 -25.42
N ASN A 187 -12.51 -7.82 -24.27
CA ASN A 187 -13.19 -7.08 -23.21
C ASN A 187 -12.68 -5.66 -22.98
N LEU A 188 -11.49 -5.31 -23.51
CA LEU A 188 -10.86 -4.03 -23.22
C LEU A 188 -11.77 -2.84 -23.53
N ALA A 189 -12.60 -2.91 -24.58
CA ALA A 189 -13.51 -1.86 -24.97
C ALA A 189 -14.58 -1.53 -23.91
N GLU A 190 -14.87 -2.44 -22.98
CA GLU A 190 -15.84 -2.24 -21.90
C GLU A 190 -15.24 -1.54 -20.65
N LEU A 191 -13.97 -1.21 -20.68
CA LEU A 191 -13.29 -0.58 -19.54
C LEU A 191 -13.88 0.79 -19.13
N PRO A 192 -14.28 1.70 -20.05
CA PRO A 192 -14.97 2.94 -19.70
C PRO A 192 -16.30 2.68 -18.98
N GLN A 193 -17.09 1.71 -19.43
CA GLN A 193 -18.36 1.33 -18.79
C GLN A 193 -18.15 0.74 -17.40
N LEU A 194 -17.04 0.03 -17.18
CA LEU A 194 -16.69 -0.49 -15.85
C LEU A 194 -16.36 0.63 -14.86
N LEU A 195 -15.76 1.73 -15.32
CA LEU A 195 -15.54 2.94 -14.51
C LEU A 195 -16.87 3.60 -14.13
N ASP A 196 -17.84 3.64 -15.05
CA ASP A 196 -19.18 4.14 -14.75
C ASP A 196 -19.88 3.31 -13.70
N LEU A 197 -19.89 2.00 -13.88
CA LEU A 197 -20.43 1.07 -12.90
C LEU A 197 -19.78 1.26 -11.52
N CYS A 198 -18.46 1.42 -11.47
CA CYS A 198 -17.74 1.66 -10.22
C CYS A 198 -18.21 2.96 -9.54
N SER A 199 -18.38 4.03 -10.30
CA SER A 199 -18.89 5.31 -9.80
C SER A 199 -20.33 5.21 -9.32
N GLU A 200 -21.22 4.56 -10.09
CA GLU A 200 -22.63 4.37 -9.77
C GLU A 200 -22.85 3.66 -8.45
N VAL A 201 -22.09 2.62 -8.17
CA VAL A 201 -22.19 1.88 -6.91
C VAL A 201 -21.47 2.55 -5.74
N GLY A 202 -20.80 3.67 -5.97
CA GLY A 202 -20.01 4.40 -4.98
C GLY A 202 -18.68 3.71 -4.67
N GLY A 203 -18.06 3.07 -5.66
CA GLY A 203 -16.73 2.49 -5.55
C GLY A 203 -15.61 3.54 -5.47
N ASP A 204 -14.40 3.10 -5.19
CA ASP A 204 -13.22 3.95 -5.04
C ASP A 204 -12.33 3.94 -6.27
N GLY A 205 -12.40 2.91 -7.13
CA GLY A 205 -11.56 2.85 -8.31
C GLY A 205 -11.59 1.52 -9.07
N VAL A 206 -10.87 1.51 -10.17
CA VAL A 206 -10.77 0.36 -11.08
C VAL A 206 -9.30 0.02 -11.33
N TYR A 207 -9.00 -1.27 -11.38
CA TYR A 207 -7.70 -1.82 -11.77
C TYR A 207 -7.84 -2.61 -13.05
N LEU A 208 -6.96 -2.31 -14.01
CA LEU A 208 -6.74 -3.17 -15.15
C LEU A 208 -5.51 -4.03 -14.87
N GLU A 209 -5.69 -5.32 -14.81
CA GLU A 209 -4.63 -6.32 -14.66
C GLU A 209 -4.33 -6.94 -16.03
N GLU A 210 -3.11 -7.42 -16.22
CA GLU A 210 -2.73 -8.10 -17.43
C GLU A 210 -3.21 -9.56 -17.43
N LEU A 211 -3.61 -10.07 -18.58
CA LEU A 211 -3.81 -11.50 -18.77
C LEU A 211 -2.45 -12.21 -18.81
N TYR A 212 -2.28 -13.21 -17.98
CA TYR A 212 -1.03 -13.95 -17.87
C TYR A 212 -1.11 -15.32 -18.53
N GLY A 213 -0.10 -15.65 -19.33
CA GLY A 213 0.14 -17.02 -19.73
C GLY A 213 0.52 -17.87 -18.52
N TRP A 214 -0.11 -19.01 -18.37
CA TRP A 214 0.18 -20.00 -17.35
C TRP A 214 0.71 -21.26 -18.02
N PRO A 215 1.63 -22.03 -17.41
CA PRO A 215 2.16 -23.25 -18.04
C PRO A 215 1.11 -24.39 -18.07
N ASP A 216 -0.04 -24.09 -18.62
CA ASP A 216 -1.15 -24.98 -18.92
C ASP A 216 -1.64 -24.73 -20.35
N PRO A 217 -1.80 -25.78 -21.18
CA PRO A 217 -2.15 -25.62 -22.61
C PRO A 217 -3.47 -24.90 -22.86
N ALA A 218 -4.45 -24.97 -21.95
CA ALA A 218 -5.74 -24.31 -22.11
C ALA A 218 -5.62 -22.81 -21.85
N ILE A 219 -4.90 -22.43 -20.78
CA ILE A 219 -4.63 -21.02 -20.46
C ILE A 219 -3.71 -20.40 -21.52
N GLU A 220 -2.73 -21.15 -22.01
CA GLU A 220 -1.83 -20.67 -23.05
C GLU A 220 -2.56 -20.38 -24.36
N ARG A 221 -3.50 -21.24 -24.77
CA ARG A 221 -4.37 -20.96 -25.92
C ARG A 221 -5.21 -19.71 -25.72
N LEU A 222 -5.81 -19.56 -24.54
CA LEU A 222 -6.58 -18.35 -24.20
C LEU A 222 -5.67 -17.11 -24.24
N TYR A 223 -4.50 -17.19 -23.66
CA TYR A 223 -3.51 -16.09 -23.67
C TYR A 223 -3.17 -15.67 -25.10
N GLU A 224 -2.86 -16.63 -25.97
CA GLU A 224 -2.51 -16.33 -27.36
C GLU A 224 -3.66 -15.71 -28.16
N THR A 225 -4.92 -16.00 -27.81
CA THR A 225 -6.08 -15.43 -28.48
C THR A 225 -6.55 -14.10 -27.89
N GLU A 226 -6.40 -13.92 -26.58
CA GLU A 226 -7.00 -12.80 -25.83
C GLU A 226 -5.97 -11.79 -25.30
N ARG A 227 -4.65 -12.02 -25.41
CA ARG A 227 -3.67 -11.02 -24.95
C ARG A 227 -3.84 -9.69 -25.69
N LEU A 228 -3.66 -8.58 -25.00
CA LEU A 228 -3.88 -7.24 -25.56
C LEU A 228 -2.99 -6.93 -26.78
N GLY A 229 -1.85 -7.61 -26.91
CA GLY A 229 -0.99 -7.51 -28.10
C GLY A 229 -1.64 -8.00 -29.40
N ARG A 230 -2.83 -8.60 -29.36
CA ARG A 230 -3.62 -8.93 -30.56
C ARG A 230 -4.34 -7.72 -31.16
N LEU A 231 -4.59 -6.70 -30.34
CA LEU A 231 -5.21 -5.46 -30.79
C LEU A 231 -4.18 -4.50 -31.40
N PRO A 232 -4.60 -3.64 -32.33
CA PRO A 232 -3.77 -2.54 -32.78
C PRO A 232 -3.33 -1.68 -31.60
N GLU A 233 -2.07 -1.31 -31.53
CA GLU A 233 -1.52 -0.51 -30.43
C GLU A 233 -2.28 0.81 -30.23
N LYS A 234 -2.70 1.46 -31.31
CA LYS A 234 -3.51 2.67 -31.25
C LYS A 234 -4.83 2.44 -30.51
N GLN A 235 -5.51 1.34 -30.80
CA GLN A 235 -6.79 1.01 -30.13
C GLN A 235 -6.61 0.83 -28.62
N VAL A 236 -5.59 0.09 -28.19
CA VAL A 236 -5.30 -0.10 -26.76
C VAL A 236 -4.99 1.24 -26.10
N ARG A 237 -4.16 2.06 -26.73
CA ARG A 237 -3.81 3.39 -26.24
C ARG A 237 -5.03 4.30 -26.08
N ASP A 238 -5.89 4.33 -27.06
CA ASP A 238 -7.08 5.18 -27.08
C ASP A 238 -8.04 4.80 -25.93
N VAL A 239 -8.29 3.48 -25.73
CA VAL A 239 -9.14 2.99 -24.63
C VAL A 239 -8.53 3.30 -23.27
N LEU A 240 -7.22 3.09 -23.09
CA LEU A 240 -6.56 3.39 -21.81
C LEU A 240 -6.54 4.90 -21.53
N ALA A 241 -6.33 5.73 -22.54
CA ALA A 241 -6.39 7.18 -22.41
C ALA A 241 -7.81 7.65 -22.03
N GLU A 242 -8.85 7.08 -22.65
CA GLU A 242 -10.25 7.34 -22.30
C GLU A 242 -10.55 6.91 -20.86
N ALA A 243 -10.13 5.70 -20.45
CA ALA A 243 -10.28 5.21 -19.10
C ALA A 243 -9.63 6.15 -18.07
N ALA A 244 -8.42 6.63 -18.35
CA ALA A 244 -7.72 7.57 -17.47
C ALA A 244 -8.47 8.92 -17.35
N ARG A 245 -8.97 9.47 -18.47
CA ARG A 245 -9.77 10.70 -18.46
C ARG A 245 -11.08 10.52 -17.68
N ARG A 246 -11.77 9.41 -17.94
CA ARG A 246 -13.04 9.10 -17.29
C ARG A 246 -12.89 8.88 -15.80
N ALA A 247 -11.88 8.12 -15.38
CA ALA A 247 -11.55 7.96 -13.96
C ALA A 247 -11.27 9.29 -13.27
N GLY A 248 -10.52 10.19 -13.95
CA GLY A 248 -10.29 11.55 -13.45
C GLY A 248 -11.57 12.36 -13.33
N ALA A 249 -12.45 12.31 -14.31
CA ALA A 249 -13.75 13.01 -14.30
C ALA A 249 -14.68 12.48 -13.19
N LEU A 250 -14.68 11.18 -12.94
CA LEU A 250 -15.49 10.53 -11.91
C LEU A 250 -14.85 10.57 -10.51
N GLY A 251 -13.61 11.07 -10.38
CA GLY A 251 -12.88 11.10 -9.11
C GLY A 251 -12.48 9.71 -8.59
N LEU A 252 -12.37 8.74 -9.48
CA LEU A 252 -11.98 7.36 -9.17
C LEU A 252 -10.46 7.20 -9.16
N ASP A 253 -9.96 6.31 -8.30
CA ASP A 253 -8.60 5.82 -8.41
C ASP A 253 -8.50 4.90 -9.64
N TRP A 254 -7.47 5.11 -10.43
CA TRP A 254 -7.22 4.32 -11.61
C TRP A 254 -5.80 3.75 -11.59
N ALA A 255 -5.66 2.46 -11.84
CA ALA A 255 -4.36 1.84 -12.04
C ALA A 255 -4.42 0.84 -13.20
N CYS A 256 -3.44 0.96 -14.08
CA CYS A 256 -3.20 0.05 -15.17
C CYS A 256 -1.90 -0.71 -14.87
N ARG A 257 -1.99 -2.03 -14.80
CA ARG A 257 -0.88 -2.93 -14.45
C ARG A 257 -0.50 -3.80 -15.65
N LEU A 258 -0.32 -3.18 -16.80
CA LEU A 258 0.14 -3.83 -18.01
C LEU A 258 1.66 -3.79 -18.06
N GLU A 259 2.31 -4.95 -18.06
CA GLU A 259 3.77 -5.08 -17.97
C GLU A 259 4.44 -5.27 -19.35
N GLU A 260 3.76 -5.91 -20.30
CA GLU A 260 4.35 -6.27 -21.59
C GLU A 260 4.76 -5.09 -22.48
N ARG A 261 4.06 -3.96 -22.36
CA ARG A 261 4.40 -2.74 -23.11
C ARG A 261 4.36 -1.55 -22.18
N ALA A 262 5.43 -1.39 -21.47
CA ALA A 262 5.60 -0.50 -20.34
C ALA A 262 5.05 0.90 -20.45
N THR A 263 4.70 1.36 -21.62
CA THR A 263 4.28 2.74 -21.76
C THR A 263 3.09 2.92 -22.68
N TRP A 264 2.83 1.99 -23.61
CA TRP A 264 1.86 2.23 -24.70
C TRP A 264 1.84 3.70 -25.17
N GLY A 265 2.91 4.46 -24.87
CA GLY A 265 3.03 5.89 -25.17
C GLY A 265 2.04 6.79 -24.44
N ILE A 266 1.39 6.33 -23.36
CA ILE A 266 0.39 7.12 -22.61
C ILE A 266 1.10 7.92 -21.54
N PRO A 267 1.04 9.28 -21.58
CA PRO A 267 1.61 10.11 -20.51
C PRO A 267 0.97 9.77 -19.15
N GLY A 268 1.79 9.42 -18.17
CA GLY A 268 1.34 9.07 -16.83
C GLY A 268 1.09 7.57 -16.58
N LEU A 269 1.15 6.72 -17.61
CA LEU A 269 1.12 5.25 -17.50
C LEU A 269 2.51 4.62 -17.72
N ALA A 270 3.57 5.35 -17.43
CA ALA A 270 4.92 4.79 -17.48
C ALA A 270 5.03 3.63 -16.48
N ALA A 271 5.25 2.42 -16.99
CA ALA A 271 5.62 1.31 -16.15
C ALA A 271 6.94 1.63 -15.43
N PRO A 272 7.17 1.06 -14.25
CA PRO A 272 8.40 1.26 -13.49
C PRO A 272 9.59 0.54 -14.12
N ARG A 273 9.85 0.75 -15.42
CA ARG A 273 11.00 0.13 -16.09
C ARG A 273 12.34 0.78 -15.75
N ASP A 274 12.33 2.05 -15.39
CA ASP A 274 13.55 2.85 -15.27
C ASP A 274 13.86 3.28 -13.82
N ALA A 275 13.36 2.57 -12.82
CA ALA A 275 14.15 2.48 -11.63
C ALA A 275 15.41 1.65 -12.01
N ALA A 276 16.33 2.28 -12.77
CA ALA A 276 17.71 1.86 -12.74
C ALA A 276 18.03 1.53 -11.28
N PRO A 277 18.79 0.47 -10.99
CA PRO A 277 19.22 0.23 -9.63
C PRO A 277 19.84 1.54 -9.15
N VAL A 278 19.14 2.24 -8.26
CA VAL A 278 19.71 3.41 -7.60
C VAL A 278 20.92 2.84 -6.89
N GLY A 279 22.09 3.17 -7.40
CA GLY A 279 23.35 2.53 -7.10
C GLY A 279 23.84 2.80 -5.70
N THR A 280 23.25 2.15 -4.71
CA THR A 280 23.81 1.98 -3.37
C THR A 280 23.31 0.70 -2.69
N SER A 281 22.41 -0.06 -3.32
CA SER A 281 22.02 -1.36 -2.80
C SER A 281 23.03 -2.41 -3.23
N ALA A 282 23.58 -3.13 -2.28
CA ALA A 282 24.39 -4.33 -2.52
C ALA A 282 23.56 -5.45 -3.21
N MET A 283 22.26 -5.22 -3.43
CA MET A 283 21.34 -6.18 -4.04
C MET A 283 21.40 -6.13 -5.56
N PRO A 284 21.96 -7.13 -6.21
CA PRO A 284 21.92 -7.27 -7.67
C PRO A 284 20.50 -7.57 -8.17
N TRP A 285 19.58 -7.91 -7.28
CA TRP A 285 18.22 -8.29 -7.57
C TRP A 285 17.21 -7.32 -6.89
N ALA A 286 16.25 -6.84 -7.68
CA ALA A 286 15.36 -5.79 -7.21
C ALA A 286 14.11 -6.27 -6.46
N CYS A 287 13.88 -7.59 -6.29
CA CYS A 287 12.70 -8.11 -5.62
C CYS A 287 12.87 -8.12 -4.10
N SER A 288 11.99 -7.43 -3.38
CA SER A 288 11.99 -7.37 -1.91
C SER A 288 11.06 -8.39 -1.24
N GLU A 289 10.22 -9.10 -2.00
CA GLU A 289 9.24 -10.05 -1.44
C GLU A 289 9.86 -11.04 -0.44
N PRO A 290 11.04 -11.63 -0.67
CA PRO A 290 11.65 -12.54 0.31
C PRO A 290 12.02 -11.90 1.65
N TRP A 291 12.06 -10.58 1.73
CA TRP A 291 12.33 -9.82 2.96
C TRP A 291 11.08 -9.21 3.58
N THR A 292 9.97 -9.14 2.85
CA THR A 292 8.80 -8.39 3.29
C THR A 292 7.53 -9.18 3.36
N THR A 293 7.46 -10.32 2.65
CA THR A 293 6.19 -11.01 2.41
C THR A 293 6.27 -12.48 2.78
N VAL A 294 5.20 -12.96 3.37
CA VAL A 294 4.91 -14.38 3.56
C VAL A 294 3.63 -14.73 2.82
N SER A 295 3.64 -15.78 2.02
CA SER A 295 2.45 -16.31 1.35
C SER A 295 2.13 -17.69 1.89
N VAL A 296 0.88 -17.92 2.31
CA VAL A 296 0.44 -19.17 2.91
C VAL A 296 -0.80 -19.66 2.17
N ASN A 297 -0.76 -20.90 1.69
CA ASN A 297 -1.93 -21.53 1.07
C ASN A 297 -2.84 -22.23 2.09
N ALA A 298 -3.97 -22.75 1.64
CA ALA A 298 -4.96 -23.41 2.48
C ALA A 298 -4.44 -24.68 3.18
N SER A 299 -3.36 -25.30 2.70
CA SER A 299 -2.70 -26.45 3.34
C SER A 299 -1.58 -26.08 4.31
N GLY A 300 -1.34 -24.77 4.53
CA GLY A 300 -0.27 -24.30 5.40
C GLY A 300 1.09 -24.21 4.74
N GLU A 301 1.24 -24.54 3.45
CA GLU A 301 2.49 -24.37 2.72
C GLU A 301 2.85 -22.88 2.65
N VAL A 302 4.10 -22.58 2.97
CA VAL A 302 4.64 -21.23 2.98
C VAL A 302 5.49 -21.00 1.74
N ARG A 303 5.26 -19.87 1.09
CA ARG A 303 5.99 -19.38 -0.08
C ARG A 303 6.36 -17.90 0.13
N THR A 304 7.21 -17.34 -0.71
CA THR A 304 7.55 -15.91 -0.58
C THR A 304 6.46 -14.99 -1.14
N CYS A 305 5.80 -15.39 -2.21
CA CYS A 305 4.77 -14.59 -2.91
C CYS A 305 3.85 -15.48 -3.74
N CYS A 306 2.82 -14.90 -4.35
CA CYS A 306 1.85 -15.63 -5.18
C CYS A 306 2.37 -16.11 -6.54
N TYR A 307 3.57 -15.67 -6.98
CA TYR A 307 4.18 -16.10 -8.24
C TYR A 307 5.25 -17.17 -8.08
N ASN A 308 5.77 -17.35 -6.86
CA ASN A 308 6.78 -18.36 -6.58
C ASN A 308 6.09 -19.61 -6.04
N ASP A 309 6.17 -20.70 -6.78
CA ASP A 309 5.59 -21.99 -6.42
C ASP A 309 6.51 -22.86 -5.55
N THR A 310 7.73 -22.40 -5.28
CA THR A 310 8.66 -23.09 -4.38
C THR A 310 8.15 -23.04 -2.94
N VAL A 311 7.90 -24.20 -2.36
CA VAL A 311 7.53 -24.34 -0.94
C VAL A 311 8.77 -24.17 -0.07
N LEU A 312 8.72 -23.20 0.84
CA LEU A 312 9.83 -22.85 1.75
C LEU A 312 9.66 -23.44 3.15
N GLY A 313 8.51 -24.01 3.44
CA GLY A 313 8.14 -24.65 4.68
C GLY A 313 6.63 -24.86 4.78
N ASN A 314 6.17 -25.44 5.90
CA ASN A 314 4.74 -25.64 6.14
C ASN A 314 4.40 -25.28 7.59
N LEU A 315 3.32 -24.53 7.78
CA LEU A 315 2.85 -24.12 9.13
C LEU A 315 2.30 -25.31 9.94
N ALA A 316 1.93 -26.41 9.30
CA ALA A 316 1.53 -27.62 10.02
C ALA A 316 2.71 -28.24 10.78
N ASP A 317 3.93 -28.12 10.21
CA ASP A 317 5.12 -28.81 10.68
C ASP A 317 5.99 -27.94 11.59
N ALA A 318 5.99 -26.61 11.39
CA ALA A 318 6.87 -25.69 12.10
C ALA A 318 6.20 -24.34 12.41
N PRO A 319 6.62 -23.65 13.49
CA PRO A 319 6.22 -22.26 13.75
C PRO A 319 6.63 -21.33 12.61
N VAL A 320 5.83 -20.31 12.37
CA VAL A 320 5.99 -19.40 11.21
C VAL A 320 7.31 -18.62 11.24
N ASP A 321 7.81 -18.25 12.40
CA ASP A 321 9.11 -17.59 12.59
C ASP A 321 10.28 -18.52 12.24
N SER A 322 10.18 -19.81 12.60
CA SER A 322 11.16 -20.83 12.19
C SER A 322 11.18 -21.04 10.68
N VAL A 323 10.03 -20.95 10.02
CA VAL A 323 9.95 -21.00 8.55
C VAL A 323 10.58 -19.73 7.94
N TRP A 324 10.27 -18.55 8.49
CA TRP A 324 10.78 -17.26 8.01
C TRP A 324 12.31 -17.15 8.05
N LEU A 325 12.93 -17.72 9.08
CA LEU A 325 14.38 -17.79 9.27
C LEU A 325 14.97 -19.15 8.88
N GLY A 326 14.14 -20.04 8.36
CA GLY A 326 14.50 -21.39 7.98
C GLY A 326 15.29 -21.49 6.68
N PRO A 327 15.82 -22.69 6.37
CA PRO A 327 16.71 -22.90 5.22
C PRO A 327 16.08 -22.51 3.89
N GLY A 328 14.77 -22.66 3.72
CA GLY A 328 14.07 -22.28 2.49
C GLY A 328 14.16 -20.79 2.20
N TYR A 329 13.81 -19.93 3.16
CA TYR A 329 13.91 -18.48 2.99
C TYR A 329 15.35 -18.00 2.95
N VAL A 330 16.23 -18.59 3.77
CA VAL A 330 17.65 -18.23 3.81
C VAL A 330 18.31 -18.54 2.46
N GLY A 331 18.14 -19.75 1.94
CA GLY A 331 18.70 -20.13 0.63
C GLY A 331 18.16 -19.25 -0.52
N LEU A 332 16.87 -18.91 -0.49
CA LEU A 332 16.28 -18.01 -1.48
C LEU A 332 16.91 -16.60 -1.41
N ARG A 333 17.10 -16.06 -0.21
CA ARG A 333 17.77 -14.75 -0.02
C ARG A 333 19.24 -14.80 -0.41
N GLU A 334 19.94 -15.89 -0.13
CA GLU A 334 21.33 -16.11 -0.54
C GLU A 334 21.48 -16.16 -2.05
N ASP A 335 20.57 -16.85 -2.75
CA ASP A 335 20.58 -16.87 -4.21
C ASP A 335 20.39 -15.48 -4.79
N LEU A 336 19.40 -14.73 -4.30
CA LEU A 336 19.13 -13.38 -4.77
C LEU A 336 20.26 -12.41 -4.42
N ALA A 337 20.83 -12.51 -3.22
CA ALA A 337 21.98 -11.71 -2.80
C ALA A 337 23.22 -11.97 -3.67
N ALA A 338 23.39 -13.20 -4.13
CA ALA A 338 24.47 -13.59 -5.04
C ALA A 338 24.15 -13.32 -6.54
N GLY A 339 23.01 -12.68 -6.85
CA GLY A 339 22.61 -12.42 -8.24
C GLY A 339 22.09 -13.64 -9.00
N ARG A 340 21.89 -14.77 -8.31
CA ARG A 340 21.32 -15.97 -8.93
C ARG A 340 19.80 -15.86 -8.96
N THR A 341 19.20 -16.31 -10.07
CA THR A 341 17.75 -16.36 -10.22
C THR A 341 17.21 -17.71 -9.74
N PRO A 342 16.53 -17.79 -8.60
CA PRO A 342 15.89 -19.02 -8.14
C PRO A 342 14.88 -19.55 -9.16
N GLN A 343 14.66 -20.87 -9.20
CA GLN A 343 13.78 -21.49 -10.19
C GLN A 343 12.37 -20.91 -10.15
N GLY A 344 11.77 -20.73 -8.97
CA GLY A 344 10.43 -20.16 -8.82
C GLY A 344 10.33 -18.66 -9.18
N CYS A 345 11.47 -17.96 -9.34
CA CYS A 345 11.52 -16.55 -9.73
C CYS A 345 11.71 -16.33 -11.24
N ARG A 346 11.98 -17.38 -12.03
CA ARG A 346 12.28 -17.26 -13.45
C ARG A 346 11.17 -16.62 -14.27
N LEU A 347 9.92 -16.86 -13.91
CA LEU A 347 8.77 -16.26 -14.60
C LEU A 347 8.77 -14.75 -14.43
N CYS A 348 8.97 -14.24 -13.22
CA CYS A 348 9.06 -12.80 -12.94
C CYS A 348 10.20 -12.13 -13.68
N VAL A 349 11.37 -12.79 -13.78
CA VAL A 349 12.52 -12.26 -14.54
C VAL A 349 12.20 -12.12 -16.01
N ARG A 350 11.65 -13.17 -16.62
CA ARG A 350 11.31 -13.16 -18.06
C ARG A 350 10.25 -12.12 -18.40
N SER A 351 9.30 -11.90 -17.49
CA SER A 351 8.19 -10.94 -17.68
C SER A 351 8.49 -9.53 -17.15
N GLY A 352 9.67 -9.31 -16.56
CA GLY A 352 10.00 -8.02 -15.95
C GLY A 352 9.22 -7.71 -14.66
N ARG A 353 8.55 -8.69 -14.07
CA ARG A 353 7.67 -8.57 -12.90
C ARG A 353 8.39 -8.53 -11.57
N VAL A 354 9.52 -7.92 -11.51
CA VAL A 354 10.24 -7.78 -10.25
C VAL A 354 9.44 -6.88 -9.32
N ARG A 355 8.95 -7.46 -8.23
CA ARG A 355 8.19 -6.71 -7.22
C ARG A 355 9.12 -6.06 -6.22
N ARG A 356 8.83 -4.80 -5.93
CA ARG A 356 9.41 -4.08 -4.80
C ARG A 356 8.29 -3.75 -3.82
N SER A 357 8.56 -3.97 -2.54
CA SER A 357 7.58 -3.63 -1.51
C SER A 357 7.24 -2.14 -1.59
N PRO A 358 5.95 -1.77 -1.56
CA PRO A 358 5.55 -0.38 -1.51
C PRO A 358 6.06 0.33 -0.25
N PHE A 359 6.55 -0.44 0.74
CA PHE A 359 7.18 0.10 1.94
C PHE A 359 8.65 0.46 1.75
N PHE A 360 9.30 -0.03 0.67
CA PHE A 360 10.72 0.19 0.36
C PHE A 360 10.95 1.08 -0.87
N TYR A 361 9.88 1.54 -1.54
CA TYR A 361 10.03 2.22 -2.83
C TYR A 361 9.23 3.49 -2.96
N PRO A 362 9.88 4.57 -3.35
CA PRO A 362 9.20 5.69 -3.96
C PRO A 362 9.42 5.67 -5.47
N GLY A 363 8.42 5.99 -6.20
CA GLY A 363 8.70 6.63 -7.43
C GLY A 363 7.87 6.29 -8.61
N GLN A 364 7.18 7.27 -9.07
CA GLN A 364 6.88 7.57 -10.48
C GLN A 364 6.60 9.06 -10.63
N THR A 365 6.91 9.63 -11.78
CA THR A 365 6.80 11.06 -12.09
C THR A 365 5.35 11.55 -12.15
N VAL A 366 5.08 12.68 -11.50
CA VAL A 366 3.80 13.38 -11.51
C VAL A 366 3.76 14.39 -12.68
N PRO A 367 2.64 14.54 -13.42
CA PRO A 367 2.52 15.52 -14.52
C PRO A 367 2.75 16.97 -14.07
N LYS A 368 3.33 17.82 -14.92
CA LYS A 368 3.50 19.27 -14.65
C LYS A 368 2.16 19.99 -14.66
N ILE A 369 1.76 20.60 -13.54
CA ILE A 369 0.53 21.40 -13.39
C ILE A 369 0.87 22.76 -12.75
N PRO A 370 0.24 23.87 -13.16
CA PRO A 370 0.56 25.21 -12.64
C PRO A 370 0.09 25.45 -11.19
N PRO A 371 0.68 26.44 -10.47
CA PRO A 371 0.39 26.70 -9.08
C PRO A 371 -1.00 27.33 -8.87
N PRO A 372 -1.62 27.13 -7.71
CA PRO A 372 -3.00 27.49 -7.47
C PRO A 372 -3.22 28.80 -6.69
N ALA A 373 -4.43 29.33 -6.78
CA ALA A 373 -4.94 30.42 -5.95
C ALA A 373 -5.24 29.94 -4.51
N ALA A 374 -5.09 30.86 -3.53
CA ALA A 374 -5.22 30.57 -2.11
C ALA A 374 -6.59 29.99 -1.72
N GLY A 375 -6.58 28.86 -1.02
CA GLY A 375 -7.76 28.22 -0.44
C GLY A 375 -7.85 28.45 1.08
N ALA A 376 -9.01 28.16 1.65
CA ALA A 376 -9.27 28.31 3.09
C ALA A 376 -8.47 27.33 4.00
N VAL A 377 -7.69 26.44 3.43
CA VAL A 377 -6.74 25.54 4.12
C VAL A 377 -5.39 25.64 3.40
N ARG A 378 -4.33 25.86 4.18
CA ARG A 378 -2.97 26.01 3.68
C ARG A 378 -2.04 25.06 4.44
N ILE A 379 -1.21 24.32 3.71
CA ILE A 379 -0.09 23.55 4.27
C ILE A 379 1.15 24.46 4.32
N GLU A 380 1.77 24.53 5.46
CA GLU A 380 2.94 25.38 5.71
C GLU A 380 4.22 24.53 5.83
N THR A 381 4.10 23.33 6.36
CA THR A 381 5.22 22.40 6.55
C THR A 381 4.95 21.08 5.77
N PRO A 382 5.98 20.49 5.13
CA PRO A 382 7.31 21.03 4.95
C PRO A 382 7.35 22.20 3.97
N ALA A 383 8.31 23.12 4.18
CA ALA A 383 8.59 24.16 3.20
C ALA A 383 9.20 23.56 1.93
N ASP A 384 9.23 24.35 0.84
CA ASP A 384 9.96 23.96 -0.36
C ASP A 384 11.47 23.88 -0.05
N GLY A 385 12.13 22.81 -0.50
CA GLY A 385 13.52 22.51 -0.18
C GLY A 385 13.76 21.95 1.24
N ALA A 386 12.71 21.62 1.99
CA ALA A 386 12.86 21.08 3.35
C ALA A 386 13.57 19.72 3.37
N VAL A 387 14.42 19.53 4.37
CA VAL A 387 15.03 18.23 4.67
C VAL A 387 14.10 17.46 5.61
N VAL A 388 13.80 16.23 5.26
CA VAL A 388 12.95 15.32 6.03
C VAL A 388 13.65 13.97 6.21
N THR A 389 13.37 13.30 7.31
CA THR A 389 13.98 12.00 7.62
C THR A 389 13.00 10.85 7.38
N ASP A 390 12.74 10.05 8.37
CA ASP A 390 11.83 8.88 8.35
C ASP A 390 10.34 9.24 8.43
N SER A 391 10.02 10.52 8.68
CA SER A 391 8.66 11.02 8.83
C SER A 391 8.48 12.38 8.17
N LEU A 392 7.43 12.49 7.37
CA LEU A 392 6.96 13.74 6.80
C LEU A 392 5.94 14.38 7.75
N ILE A 393 6.26 15.54 8.28
CA ILE A 393 5.32 16.31 9.09
C ILE A 393 4.63 17.32 8.19
N LEU A 394 3.31 17.19 8.11
CA LEU A 394 2.45 18.10 7.35
C LEU A 394 1.68 18.97 8.34
N ALA A 395 2.03 20.24 8.40
CA ALA A 395 1.36 21.19 9.26
C ALA A 395 0.87 22.41 8.48
N GLY A 396 -0.18 23.05 8.98
CA GLY A 396 -0.77 24.19 8.30
C GLY A 396 -1.86 24.89 9.09
N THR A 397 -2.54 25.81 8.42
CA THR A 397 -3.61 26.64 8.97
C THR A 397 -4.91 26.45 8.19
N ARG A 398 -6.04 26.69 8.88
CA ARG A 398 -7.39 26.71 8.31
C ARG A 398 -8.11 28.01 8.61
N GLY A 399 -8.99 28.43 7.73
CA GLY A 399 -9.88 29.56 7.95
C GLY A 399 -10.78 29.39 9.18
N ALA A 400 -11.19 30.49 9.79
CA ALA A 400 -12.16 30.48 10.87
C ALA A 400 -13.52 29.97 10.39
N GLY A 401 -14.24 29.22 11.25
CA GLY A 401 -15.62 28.80 10.95
C GLY A 401 -15.80 27.88 9.74
N LEU A 402 -14.77 27.15 9.31
CA LEU A 402 -14.82 26.29 8.12
C LEU A 402 -15.35 24.89 8.50
N PRO A 403 -16.67 24.60 8.37
CA PRO A 403 -17.21 23.29 8.67
C PRO A 403 -16.67 22.25 7.68
N GLY A 404 -16.43 21.03 8.18
CA GLY A 404 -15.92 19.94 7.34
C GLY A 404 -14.54 20.16 6.74
N TRP A 405 -13.70 21.03 7.33
CA TRP A 405 -12.37 21.37 6.84
C TRP A 405 -11.45 20.16 6.60
N ARG A 406 -11.59 19.09 7.41
CA ARG A 406 -10.80 17.86 7.23
C ARG A 406 -11.06 17.20 5.88
N ARG A 407 -12.29 17.29 5.36
CA ARG A 407 -12.63 16.78 4.02
C ARG A 407 -11.98 17.62 2.88
N ARG A 408 -11.40 18.76 3.24
CA ARG A 408 -10.69 19.66 2.31
C ARG A 408 -9.17 19.54 2.42
N LEU A 409 -8.66 18.65 3.26
CA LEU A 409 -7.24 18.36 3.32
C LEU A 409 -6.79 17.53 2.10
N PRO A 410 -5.55 17.73 1.64
CA PRO A 410 -5.08 17.03 0.45
C PRO A 410 -4.77 15.55 0.71
N ASP A 411 -4.74 14.80 -0.36
CA ASP A 411 -4.00 13.56 -0.44
C ASP A 411 -2.52 13.89 -0.68
N VAL A 412 -1.63 13.11 -0.08
CA VAL A 412 -0.19 13.36 -0.04
C VAL A 412 0.54 12.30 -0.85
N PHE A 413 1.35 12.74 -1.79
CA PHE A 413 2.15 11.89 -2.65
C PHE A 413 3.63 12.26 -2.52
N ILE A 414 4.52 11.27 -2.59
CA ILE A 414 5.93 11.45 -2.90
C ILE A 414 6.19 10.77 -4.24
N GLY A 415 6.67 11.55 -5.22
CA GLY A 415 6.61 11.10 -6.60
C GLY A 415 5.16 10.89 -7.04
N SER A 416 4.82 9.70 -7.53
CA SER A 416 3.45 9.30 -7.86
C SER A 416 2.77 8.45 -6.79
N THR A 417 3.47 8.10 -5.72
CA THR A 417 2.96 7.20 -4.69
C THR A 417 2.11 7.96 -3.67
N LEU A 418 0.84 7.59 -3.52
CA LEU A 418 -0.02 8.08 -2.45
C LEU A 418 0.49 7.54 -1.11
N ILE A 419 0.98 8.43 -0.24
CA ILE A 419 1.54 8.07 1.06
C ILE A 419 0.57 8.31 2.22
N ALA A 420 -0.34 9.27 2.09
CA ALA A 420 -1.33 9.56 3.12
C ALA A 420 -2.56 10.30 2.59
N ARG A 421 -3.66 10.15 3.32
CA ARG A 421 -4.87 10.97 3.22
C ARG A 421 -5.01 11.72 4.54
N LEU A 422 -4.68 13.00 4.57
CA LEU A 422 -4.67 13.80 5.80
C LEU A 422 -6.04 13.90 6.47
N ARG A 423 -7.11 13.66 5.72
CA ARG A 423 -8.50 13.71 6.21
C ARG A 423 -8.77 12.82 7.41
N ASP A 424 -8.02 11.72 7.53
CA ASP A 424 -8.30 10.67 8.49
C ASP A 424 -7.48 10.81 9.80
N CYS A 425 -6.40 11.59 9.76
CA CYS A 425 -5.39 11.59 10.81
C CYS A 425 -5.07 12.97 11.41
N ALA A 426 -5.49 14.06 10.76
CA ALA A 426 -5.02 15.39 11.12
C ALA A 426 -5.35 15.80 12.57
N LEU A 427 -4.31 16.18 13.30
CA LEU A 427 -4.39 16.82 14.60
C LEU A 427 -4.78 18.29 14.44
N SER A 428 -5.57 18.85 15.35
CA SER A 428 -5.92 20.26 15.25
C SER A 428 -6.05 20.95 16.60
N ARG A 429 -5.53 22.18 16.68
CA ARG A 429 -5.77 23.12 17.79
C ARG A 429 -6.11 24.49 17.20
N GLY A 430 -7.31 24.99 17.50
CA GLY A 430 -7.75 26.26 16.94
C GLY A 430 -7.78 26.23 15.41
N ARG A 431 -7.01 27.13 14.78
CA ARG A 431 -6.86 27.21 13.32
C ARG A 431 -5.71 26.39 12.77
N ARG A 432 -4.80 25.88 13.62
CA ARG A 432 -3.65 25.06 13.21
C ARG A 432 -3.98 23.60 13.21
N PHE A 433 -3.38 22.86 12.30
CA PHE A 433 -3.45 21.39 12.25
C PHE A 433 -2.07 20.84 11.87
N ALA A 434 -1.84 19.60 12.23
CA ALA A 434 -0.65 18.85 11.84
C ALA A 434 -0.99 17.37 11.67
N ASP A 435 -0.23 16.70 10.84
CA ASP A 435 -0.23 15.25 10.69
C ASP A 435 1.19 14.75 10.48
N VAL A 436 1.45 13.52 10.92
CA VAL A 436 2.75 12.86 10.77
C VAL A 436 2.57 11.66 9.87
N VAL A 437 3.22 11.71 8.74
CA VAL A 437 3.19 10.65 7.73
C VAL A 437 4.55 9.96 7.74
N PRO A 438 4.63 8.71 8.21
CA PRO A 438 5.87 7.94 8.13
C PRO A 438 6.27 7.72 6.67
N ILE A 439 7.54 8.00 6.36
CA ILE A 439 8.13 7.81 5.03
C ILE A 439 9.44 6.97 5.09
N PRO A 440 9.51 5.93 5.92
CA PRO A 440 10.75 5.16 6.11
C PRO A 440 11.22 4.44 4.85
N TYR A 441 10.31 4.30 3.89
CA TYR A 441 10.51 3.65 2.61
C TYR A 441 10.96 4.59 1.49
N VAL A 442 11.01 5.90 1.76
CA VAL A 442 11.50 6.87 0.77
C VAL A 442 13.02 6.86 0.79
N THR A 443 13.63 6.64 -0.38
CA THR A 443 15.09 6.62 -0.48
C THR A 443 15.69 8.00 -0.20
N PRO A 444 16.90 8.08 0.35
CA PRO A 444 17.62 9.35 0.43
C PRO A 444 17.76 10.00 -0.93
N GLY A 445 17.62 11.32 -0.98
CA GLY A 445 17.72 12.09 -2.21
C GLY A 445 16.65 13.17 -2.34
N LYS A 446 16.66 13.86 -3.47
CA LYS A 446 15.65 14.87 -3.81
C LYS A 446 14.37 14.20 -4.29
N HIS A 447 13.25 14.64 -3.73
CA HIS A 447 11.92 14.14 -4.08
C HIS A 447 10.95 15.29 -4.30
N VAL A 448 9.89 15.02 -5.08
CA VAL A 448 8.77 15.94 -5.23
C VAL A 448 7.63 15.47 -4.32
N LEU A 449 7.33 16.26 -3.30
CA LEU A 449 6.13 16.14 -2.51
C LEU A 449 4.98 16.78 -3.30
N SER A 450 3.91 16.02 -3.55
CA SER A 450 2.74 16.52 -4.24
C SER A 450 1.50 16.40 -3.34
N LEU A 451 0.75 17.47 -3.22
CA LEU A 451 -0.49 17.56 -2.46
C LEU A 451 -1.65 17.67 -3.44
N ARG A 452 -2.55 16.68 -3.45
CA ARG A 452 -3.75 16.67 -4.27
C ARG A 452 -4.94 17.14 -3.44
N TRP A 453 -5.43 18.32 -3.70
CA TRP A 453 -6.58 18.89 -3.03
C TRP A 453 -7.88 18.38 -3.66
N PRO A 454 -8.88 17.96 -2.85
CA PRO A 454 -10.17 17.54 -3.40
C PRO A 454 -10.86 18.71 -4.10
N GLY A 455 -11.30 18.50 -5.34
CA GLY A 455 -12.13 19.43 -6.09
C GLY A 455 -13.58 19.46 -5.59
N LYS A 456 -14.36 20.45 -6.05
CA LYS A 456 -15.82 20.38 -5.99
C LYS A 456 -16.28 19.24 -6.92
N PRO A 457 -17.46 18.63 -6.69
CA PRO A 457 -18.03 17.69 -7.66
C PRO A 457 -18.01 18.30 -9.08
N GLY A 458 -17.40 17.58 -10.02
CA GLY A 458 -17.26 18.03 -11.42
C GLY A 458 -16.05 18.95 -11.71
N ALA A 459 -15.24 19.32 -10.72
CA ALA A 459 -14.03 20.11 -10.94
C ALA A 459 -12.76 19.24 -10.83
N SER A 460 -11.77 19.54 -11.66
CA SER A 460 -10.46 18.88 -11.60
C SER A 460 -9.78 19.11 -10.24
N PRO A 461 -9.11 18.10 -9.68
CA PRO A 461 -8.36 18.25 -8.44
C PRO A 461 -7.22 19.26 -8.62
N ARG A 462 -6.95 20.02 -7.57
CA ARG A 462 -5.87 20.99 -7.51
C ARG A 462 -4.63 20.34 -6.94
N TRP A 463 -3.46 20.63 -7.52
CA TRP A 463 -2.18 20.11 -7.07
C TRP A 463 -1.26 21.23 -6.57
N GLU A 464 -0.53 20.97 -5.51
CA GLU A 464 0.56 21.79 -5.01
C GLU A 464 1.80 20.90 -4.91
N ARG A 465 2.98 21.43 -5.27
CA ARG A 465 4.23 20.69 -5.28
C ARG A 465 5.28 21.41 -4.47
N ARG A 466 6.15 20.63 -3.84
CA ARG A 466 7.33 21.10 -3.11
C ARG A 466 8.45 20.12 -3.36
N GLU A 467 9.66 20.61 -3.51
CA GLU A 467 10.85 19.78 -3.43
C GLU A 467 11.16 19.48 -1.97
N ILE A 468 11.51 18.26 -1.66
CA ILE A 468 11.99 17.84 -0.35
C ILE A 468 13.27 17.03 -0.52
N GLN A 469 14.18 17.16 0.41
CA GLN A 469 15.37 16.34 0.53
C GLN A 469 15.12 15.29 1.59
N VAL A 470 15.06 14.02 1.22
CA VAL A 470 14.97 12.92 2.17
C VAL A 470 16.38 12.48 2.54
N THR A 471 16.64 12.41 3.84
CA THR A 471 17.90 11.89 4.39
C THR A 471 17.57 10.72 5.31
N LYS A 472 18.34 9.65 5.24
CA LYS A 472 18.30 8.59 6.26
C LYS A 472 19.34 8.91 7.32
N LEU A 473 18.94 8.79 8.58
CA LEU A 473 19.88 8.87 9.69
C LEU A 473 20.83 7.65 9.61
N PRO A 474 22.14 7.84 9.73
CA PRO A 474 23.07 6.74 9.91
C PRO A 474 22.66 5.92 11.14
N ALA A 475 22.81 4.60 11.07
CA ALA A 475 22.39 3.70 12.16
C ALA A 475 23.13 3.92 13.50
N GLU A 476 24.25 4.64 13.49
CA GLU A 476 25.12 4.88 14.65
C GLU A 476 25.06 6.30 15.21
N ASP A 477 24.47 7.26 14.49
CA ASP A 477 24.34 8.64 14.93
C ASP A 477 22.88 9.10 14.81
N ASP A 478 22.19 9.32 15.92
CA ASP A 478 20.84 9.92 15.99
C ASP A 478 20.83 11.41 15.56
N ALA A 479 21.44 11.74 14.44
CA ALA A 479 21.55 13.11 13.96
C ALA A 479 20.46 13.44 12.94
N ILE A 480 19.74 14.53 13.17
CA ILE A 480 18.81 15.14 12.20
C ILE A 480 19.57 16.19 11.41
N VAL A 481 19.54 16.09 10.10
CA VAL A 481 20.15 17.10 9.21
C VAL A 481 19.08 18.07 8.73
N GLY A 482 19.29 19.36 8.91
CA GLY A 482 18.34 20.38 8.49
C GLY A 482 19.02 21.64 7.96
N THR A 483 18.34 22.36 7.05
CA THR A 483 18.83 23.61 6.46
C THR A 483 18.03 24.85 6.89
N LYS A 484 16.75 24.70 7.21
CA LYS A 484 15.88 25.84 7.58
C LYS A 484 15.04 25.58 8.81
N SER A 485 14.35 24.45 8.86
CA SER A 485 13.48 24.10 9.97
C SER A 485 13.47 22.60 10.22
N VAL A 486 13.27 22.21 11.45
CA VAL A 486 13.13 20.81 11.87
C VAL A 486 11.77 20.62 12.51
N ALA A 487 11.16 19.49 12.22
CA ALA A 487 9.92 19.08 12.83
C ALA A 487 10.10 17.71 13.51
N ILE A 488 9.62 17.60 14.74
CA ILE A 488 9.71 16.38 15.55
C ILE A 488 8.31 15.94 15.99
N ALA A 489 8.05 14.63 15.93
CA ALA A 489 6.82 14.02 16.42
C ALA A 489 7.11 13.20 17.68
N VAL A 490 6.30 13.39 18.71
CA VAL A 490 6.48 12.73 20.01
C VAL A 490 5.17 12.06 20.41
N PRO A 491 5.12 10.71 20.52
CA PRO A 491 4.02 10.01 21.16
C PRO A 491 3.95 10.39 22.65
N LEU A 492 2.74 10.67 23.15
CA LEU A 492 2.51 11.12 24.51
C LEU A 492 1.54 10.17 25.23
N LYS A 493 1.74 9.99 26.52
CA LYS A 493 0.84 9.17 27.36
C LYS A 493 -0.49 9.87 27.64
N GLY A 494 -0.53 11.22 27.59
CA GLY A 494 -1.70 12.01 27.91
C GLY A 494 -1.68 13.38 27.21
N ARG A 495 -2.56 14.29 27.68
CA ARG A 495 -2.64 15.67 27.22
C ARG A 495 -1.54 16.51 27.92
N GLU A 496 -0.32 16.32 27.50
CA GLU A 496 0.82 16.99 28.10
C GLU A 496 1.02 18.40 27.53
N ARG A 497 1.62 19.28 28.31
CA ARG A 497 1.94 20.64 27.88
C ARG A 497 3.12 20.60 26.88
N ALA A 498 3.30 21.70 26.14
CA ALA A 498 4.45 21.86 25.26
C ALA A 498 5.76 21.54 25.99
N PRO A 499 6.58 20.61 25.48
CA PRO A 499 7.88 20.33 26.07
C PRO A 499 8.84 21.51 25.86
N LEU A 500 9.93 21.50 26.60
CA LEU A 500 11.02 22.41 26.42
C LEU A 500 12.05 21.76 25.50
N LEU A 501 12.31 22.40 24.36
CA LEU A 501 13.44 22.05 23.51
C LEU A 501 14.69 22.80 24.03
N ARG A 502 15.78 22.07 24.18
CA ARG A 502 17.13 22.64 24.42
C ARG A 502 18.03 22.22 23.26
N ILE A 503 18.84 23.18 22.82
CA ILE A 503 19.93 22.95 21.86
C ILE A 503 21.21 23.44 22.52
N ASP A 504 22.21 22.58 22.60
CA ASP A 504 23.46 22.82 23.31
C ASP A 504 23.24 23.32 24.75
N GLY A 505 22.29 22.71 25.44
CA GLY A 505 21.91 23.04 26.81
C GLY A 505 21.08 24.32 26.95
N ARG A 506 20.88 25.13 25.90
CA ARG A 506 20.12 26.39 25.92
C ARG A 506 18.69 26.19 25.47
N PRO A 507 17.70 26.83 26.11
CA PRO A 507 16.31 26.79 25.65
C PRO A 507 16.19 27.32 24.22
N PHE A 508 15.50 26.56 23.36
CA PHE A 508 15.30 26.92 21.96
C PHE A 508 13.81 27.06 21.65
N PRO A 509 13.38 28.10 20.90
CA PRO A 509 11.98 28.33 20.60
C PRO A 509 11.43 27.24 19.69
N MET A 510 10.28 26.69 20.07
CA MET A 510 9.61 25.65 19.32
C MET A 510 8.09 25.89 19.27
N SER A 511 7.51 25.82 18.10
CA SER A 511 6.06 25.75 17.93
C SER A 511 5.57 24.36 18.25
N TRP A 512 4.48 24.23 19.03
CA TRP A 512 3.97 22.95 19.47
C TRP A 512 2.49 22.77 19.15
N ALA A 513 2.14 21.67 18.52
CA ALA A 513 0.78 21.23 18.29
C ALA A 513 0.53 19.91 19.01
N LEU A 514 -0.63 19.79 19.66
CA LEU A 514 -1.04 18.60 20.40
C LEU A 514 -2.41 18.13 19.94
N GLY A 515 -2.57 16.85 19.73
CA GLY A 515 -3.87 16.28 19.38
C GLY A 515 -3.99 14.82 19.79
N ARG A 516 -5.24 14.35 19.81
CA ARG A 516 -5.58 12.96 20.06
C ARG A 516 -5.78 12.25 18.72
N THR A 517 -5.05 11.17 18.52
CA THR A 517 -5.23 10.26 17.40
C THR A 517 -6.01 9.02 17.85
N PRO A 518 -6.50 8.17 16.95
CA PRO A 518 -7.03 6.85 17.32
C PRO A 518 -6.02 5.97 18.08
N ARG A 519 -4.73 6.32 18.03
CA ARG A 519 -3.60 5.59 18.65
C ARG A 519 -3.08 6.24 19.95
N GLY A 520 -3.73 7.27 20.45
CA GLY A 520 -3.30 8.00 21.63
C GLY A 520 -2.99 9.47 21.36
N TRP A 521 -2.28 10.09 22.28
CA TRP A 521 -1.87 11.49 22.16
C TRP A 521 -0.58 11.58 21.33
N LEU A 522 -0.53 12.60 20.44
CA LEU A 522 0.64 12.92 19.65
C LEU A 522 0.93 14.42 19.76
N GLY A 523 2.17 14.76 20.06
CA GLY A 523 2.66 16.11 20.00
C GLY A 523 3.58 16.30 18.79
N VAL A 524 3.49 17.44 18.13
CA VAL A 524 4.37 17.82 17.02
C VAL A 524 5.02 19.16 17.34
N GLY A 525 6.35 19.15 17.41
CA GLY A 525 7.17 20.34 17.57
C GLY A 525 7.81 20.76 16.27
N THR A 526 7.80 22.04 15.94
CA THR A 526 8.54 22.62 14.81
C THR A 526 9.41 23.78 15.30
N PHE A 527 10.66 23.84 14.84
CA PHE A 527 11.59 24.90 15.19
C PHE A 527 12.48 25.26 14.00
N GLU A 528 12.86 26.54 13.95
CA GLU A 528 13.71 27.09 12.89
C GLU A 528 15.18 26.96 13.30
N ILE A 529 16.01 26.43 12.41
CA ILE A 529 17.44 26.20 12.67
C ILE A 529 18.35 27.23 11.95
N ALA A 530 17.76 28.11 11.17
CA ALA A 530 18.51 29.16 10.47
C ALA A 530 19.30 30.12 11.41
N ALA A 531 18.99 30.07 12.71
CA ALA A 531 19.71 30.83 13.74
C ALA A 531 20.86 30.04 14.40
N LEU A 532 21.08 28.78 14.01
CA LEU A 532 22.19 27.97 14.52
C LEU A 532 23.39 28.12 13.59
N GLU A 533 24.57 28.11 14.17
CA GLU A 533 25.81 28.02 13.40
C GLU A 533 25.86 26.69 12.63
N PRO A 534 26.43 26.65 11.43
CA PRO A 534 26.62 25.39 10.73
C PRO A 534 27.44 24.41 11.57
N GLY A 535 26.92 23.18 11.73
CA GLY A 535 27.63 22.17 12.51
C GLY A 535 26.72 21.21 13.26
N ARG A 536 27.30 20.46 14.19
CA ARG A 536 26.58 19.49 15.03
C ARG A 536 26.14 20.14 16.33
N HIS A 537 24.89 19.95 16.71
CA HIS A 537 24.26 20.45 17.92
C HIS A 537 23.61 19.33 18.70
N ASP A 538 23.75 19.34 20.01
CA ASP A 538 23.08 18.42 20.92
C ASP A 538 21.69 18.95 21.28
N CYS A 539 20.67 18.13 21.03
CA CYS A 539 19.27 18.47 21.25
C CYS A 539 18.64 17.61 22.33
N GLU A 540 17.85 18.24 23.19
CA GLU A 540 17.10 17.56 24.26
C GLU A 540 15.66 18.08 24.30
N LEU A 541 14.70 17.18 24.48
CA LEU A 541 13.29 17.51 24.64
C LEU A 541 12.79 17.01 25.99
N THR A 542 12.40 17.93 26.89
CA THR A 542 11.97 17.62 28.25
C THR A 542 10.57 18.15 28.54
N LEU A 543 9.78 17.43 29.34
CA LEU A 543 8.51 17.93 29.88
C LEU A 543 8.77 18.85 31.10
N LYS A 544 8.04 19.97 31.21
CA LYS A 544 8.24 21.02 32.21
C LYS A 544 7.99 20.66 33.68
N LYS A 545 7.52 19.46 34.00
CA LYS A 545 7.35 18.99 35.40
C LYS A 545 7.72 17.52 35.46
N GLU A 546 8.71 17.21 36.32
CA GLU A 546 9.16 15.86 36.64
C GLU A 546 9.74 15.07 35.45
N ALA A 547 11.00 15.24 35.26
CA ALA A 547 11.86 14.64 34.27
C ALA A 547 11.60 13.19 33.78
N PRO A 548 10.68 12.89 32.89
CA PRO A 548 11.04 11.96 31.85
C PRO A 548 11.47 12.76 30.63
N VAL A 549 12.72 12.57 30.24
CA VAL A 549 13.22 12.93 28.92
C VAL A 549 12.29 12.27 27.91
N LEU A 550 11.50 13.05 27.17
CA LEU A 550 10.59 12.53 26.13
C LEU A 550 11.40 11.96 24.96
N ARG A 551 12.60 12.46 24.77
CA ARG A 551 13.61 11.95 23.85
C ARG A 551 14.98 12.20 24.44
N PRO A 552 15.82 11.15 24.63
CA PRO A 552 17.21 11.32 25.05
C PRO A 552 17.96 12.17 24.03
N LEU A 553 19.13 12.64 24.41
CA LEU A 553 20.03 13.44 23.57
C LEU A 553 20.04 12.90 22.13
N TRP A 554 19.70 13.75 21.19
CA TRP A 554 19.80 13.49 19.76
C TRP A 554 20.59 14.62 19.12
N ARG A 555 21.26 14.34 18.01
CA ARG A 555 22.11 15.30 17.35
C ARG A 555 21.39 15.95 16.17
N LEU A 556 21.56 17.25 16.04
CA LEU A 556 21.13 18.05 14.91
C LEU A 556 22.38 18.50 14.15
N VAL A 557 22.36 18.35 12.83
CA VAL A 557 23.38 18.93 11.94
C VAL A 557 22.72 20.08 11.20
N ALA A 558 23.07 21.31 11.55
CA ALA A 558 22.70 22.51 10.82
C ALA A 558 23.63 22.67 9.61
N GLN A 559 23.05 22.90 8.43
CA GLN A 559 23.75 23.07 7.15
C GLN A 559 23.51 24.46 6.60
#